data_bca51df1bc1d3b936fb3b52a37ec9b64
#
_entry.id   bca51df1bc1d3b936fb3b52a37ec9b64
#
_cell.length_a   1.000
_cell.length_b   1.000
_cell.length_c   1.000
_cell.angle_alpha   90.00
_cell.angle_beta   90.00
_cell.angle_gamma   90.00
#
_symmetry.space_group_name_H-M   'P 1'
#
loop_
_entity.id
_entity.type
_entity.pdbx_description
1 polymer ?
#
loop_
_entity_poly.entity_id
_entity_poly.type
_entity_poly.pdbx_seq_one_letter_code
_entity_poly.pdbx_strand_id
1 'polypeptide(L)'
;MQTVKNFAPVTIVVGGDAYLNDLNARDLKARIISAYPDADVVNLDALIADKYAFITATGPSLFSSGTIVVISNLEQADEDFVQALVDFCANNSKSNGTNCWVIARHEGGVKGKSIVTKLEKAGANKITVPDLKKDDARLNFVISLFERQNRSIEPMAAGRIVEVLGGKTDQLAALCSQLCFDFDNNPITLKIVDQYLTSDPQVTGFFVADKAAQGNAPQAILAARTAILQGVDPIALIGALAVKMRIITKAIAVKNGQISTPQAKVNPWALKMAMRDLGGWNENGIRRCFKCLAWADEQCKGGASNADYALEKCIGMIACRGRY
;
A
#
# COMPACT_ATOMS: atom_id res chain seq x y z
N MET A 1 29.75 26.38 -9.51
CA MET A 1 30.29 25.05 -9.88
C MET A 1 29.23 24.01 -9.56
N GLN A 2 28.49 23.55 -10.58
CA GLN A 2 27.53 22.45 -10.42
C GLN A 2 28.34 21.19 -10.17
N THR A 3 28.19 20.59 -9.00
CA THR A 3 28.69 19.23 -8.71
C THR A 3 28.00 18.29 -9.70
N VAL A 4 28.77 17.80 -10.68
CA VAL A 4 28.32 16.76 -11.61
C VAL A 4 27.90 15.57 -10.76
N LYS A 5 26.59 15.35 -10.61
CA LYS A 5 26.07 14.16 -9.92
C LYS A 5 26.39 12.97 -10.81
N ASN A 6 27.37 12.18 -10.40
CA ASN A 6 27.78 10.98 -11.12
C ASN A 6 26.72 9.91 -10.92
N PHE A 7 25.87 9.66 -11.95
CA PHE A 7 24.89 8.57 -11.95
C PHE A 7 25.57 7.29 -12.47
N ALA A 8 25.27 6.16 -11.85
CA ALA A 8 25.75 4.88 -12.35
C ALA A 8 25.19 4.61 -13.77
N PRO A 9 26.00 4.09 -14.70
CA PRO A 9 25.55 3.77 -16.06
C PRO A 9 24.37 2.80 -16.10
N VAL A 10 24.35 1.83 -15.18
CA VAL A 10 23.26 0.88 -15.01
C VAL A 10 22.81 0.87 -13.56
N THR A 11 21.55 1.06 -13.32
CA THR A 11 20.93 0.91 -11.99
C THR A 11 19.76 -0.08 -12.08
N ILE A 12 19.78 -1.08 -11.21
CA ILE A 12 18.71 -2.08 -11.10
C ILE A 12 17.85 -1.72 -9.89
N VAL A 13 16.54 -1.59 -10.10
CA VAL A 13 15.55 -1.44 -9.04
C VAL A 13 14.91 -2.80 -8.79
N VAL A 14 15.15 -3.38 -7.60
CA VAL A 14 14.75 -4.76 -7.27
C VAL A 14 13.80 -4.79 -6.10
N GLY A 15 12.60 -5.33 -6.28
CA GLY A 15 11.63 -5.53 -5.19
C GLY A 15 10.23 -5.87 -5.66
N GLY A 16 9.50 -6.61 -4.83
CA GLY A 16 8.19 -7.19 -5.17
C GLY A 16 6.99 -6.25 -5.02
N ASP A 17 7.16 -5.06 -4.45
CA ASP A 17 6.11 -4.05 -4.44
C ASP A 17 6.16 -3.24 -5.74
N ALA A 18 5.18 -3.48 -6.62
CA ALA A 18 5.14 -2.88 -7.96
C ALA A 18 5.10 -1.35 -7.92
N TYR A 19 4.35 -0.76 -6.98
CA TYR A 19 4.26 0.69 -6.84
C TYR A 19 5.60 1.31 -6.39
N LEU A 20 6.23 0.74 -5.36
CA LEU A 20 7.52 1.24 -4.88
C LEU A 20 8.65 1.01 -5.89
N ASN A 21 8.61 -0.10 -6.61
CA ASN A 21 9.56 -0.38 -7.68
C ASN A 21 9.46 0.70 -8.77
N ASP A 22 8.25 1.01 -9.22
CA ASP A 22 8.00 2.06 -10.20
C ASP A 22 8.34 3.47 -9.67
N LEU A 23 7.99 3.77 -8.42
CA LEU A 23 8.32 5.04 -7.78
C LEU A 23 9.83 5.30 -7.74
N ASN A 24 10.63 4.31 -7.32
CA ASN A 24 12.08 4.44 -7.27
C ASN A 24 12.69 4.64 -8.66
N ALA A 25 12.18 3.93 -9.67
CA ALA A 25 12.62 4.11 -11.05
C ALA A 25 12.28 5.50 -11.59
N ARG A 26 11.06 6.00 -11.31
CA ARG A 26 10.63 7.35 -11.69
C ARG A 26 11.44 8.45 -10.99
N ASP A 27 11.68 8.29 -9.69
CA ASP A 27 12.49 9.24 -8.92
C ASP A 27 13.92 9.32 -9.46
N LEU A 28 14.53 8.18 -9.78
CA LEU A 28 15.87 8.14 -10.39
C LEU A 28 15.86 8.79 -11.77
N LYS A 29 14.89 8.45 -12.63
CA LYS A 29 14.73 9.08 -13.95
C LYS A 29 14.59 10.60 -13.83
N ALA A 30 13.74 11.10 -12.94
CA ALA A 30 13.53 12.53 -12.74
C ALA A 30 14.82 13.23 -12.29
N ARG A 31 15.62 12.61 -11.44
CA ARG A 31 16.93 13.14 -11.00
C ARG A 31 17.94 13.20 -12.14
N ILE A 32 17.95 12.22 -13.04
CA ILE A 32 18.82 12.23 -14.24
C ILE A 32 18.35 13.33 -15.20
N ILE A 33 17.05 13.44 -15.49
CA ILE A 33 16.49 14.50 -16.34
C ILE A 33 16.78 15.89 -15.75
N SER A 34 16.69 16.08 -14.45
CA SER A 34 17.03 17.37 -13.81
C SER A 34 18.51 17.74 -13.99
N ALA A 35 19.41 16.76 -14.10
CA ALA A 35 20.82 16.99 -14.36
C ALA A 35 21.16 17.10 -15.86
N TYR A 36 20.39 16.43 -16.70
CA TYR A 36 20.56 16.35 -18.15
C TYR A 36 19.20 16.58 -18.84
N PRO A 37 18.73 17.85 -18.94
CA PRO A 37 17.40 18.18 -19.44
C PRO A 37 17.14 17.76 -20.90
N ASP A 38 18.21 17.73 -21.71
CA ASP A 38 18.15 17.36 -23.12
C ASP A 38 18.32 15.87 -23.39
N ALA A 39 18.28 15.02 -22.35
CA ALA A 39 18.40 13.57 -22.51
C ALA A 39 17.07 12.98 -23.01
N ASP A 40 17.16 12.12 -24.03
CA ASP A 40 16.01 11.34 -24.51
C ASP A 40 15.63 10.23 -23.54
N VAL A 41 14.35 9.89 -23.48
CA VAL A 41 13.85 8.79 -22.64
C VAL A 41 13.31 7.69 -23.56
N VAL A 42 13.89 6.51 -23.49
CA VAL A 42 13.47 5.30 -24.19
C VAL A 42 12.95 4.28 -23.18
N ASN A 43 11.72 3.78 -23.39
CA ASN A 43 11.16 2.73 -22.56
C ASN A 43 11.21 1.40 -23.34
N LEU A 44 11.76 0.37 -22.69
CA LEU A 44 11.80 -1.00 -23.22
C LEU A 44 11.06 -1.94 -22.27
N ASP A 45 10.29 -2.86 -22.84
CA ASP A 45 9.72 -3.97 -22.07
C ASP A 45 10.53 -5.24 -22.41
N ALA A 46 11.28 -5.75 -21.43
CA ALA A 46 12.14 -6.92 -21.62
C ALA A 46 11.36 -8.23 -21.91
N LEU A 47 10.03 -8.21 -21.78
CA LEU A 47 9.17 -9.32 -22.22
C LEU A 47 9.15 -9.47 -23.75
N ILE A 48 9.27 -8.34 -24.49
CA ILE A 48 9.11 -8.30 -25.95
C ILE A 48 10.32 -7.69 -26.69
N ALA A 49 11.16 -6.94 -25.98
CA ALA A 49 12.34 -6.31 -26.55
C ALA A 49 13.47 -7.33 -26.71
N ASP A 50 14.11 -7.33 -27.85
CA ASP A 50 15.30 -8.11 -28.15
C ASP A 50 16.60 -7.33 -27.93
N LYS A 51 17.74 -8.00 -28.09
CA LYS A 51 19.06 -7.36 -27.97
C LYS A 51 19.27 -6.19 -28.92
N TYR A 52 18.67 -6.23 -30.13
CA TYR A 52 18.84 -5.17 -31.13
C TYR A 52 18.10 -3.90 -30.72
N ALA A 53 16.90 -4.05 -30.14
CA ALA A 53 16.16 -2.93 -29.55
C ALA A 53 16.98 -2.26 -28.43
N PHE A 54 17.63 -3.06 -27.57
CA PHE A 54 18.50 -2.54 -26.51
C PHE A 54 19.74 -1.82 -27.07
N ILE A 55 20.45 -2.42 -28.03
CA ILE A 55 21.63 -1.82 -28.68
C ILE A 55 21.26 -0.50 -29.36
N THR A 56 20.11 -0.46 -30.04
CA THR A 56 19.62 0.76 -30.68
C THR A 56 19.30 1.84 -29.65
N ALA A 57 18.62 1.49 -28.55
CA ALA A 57 18.25 2.43 -27.50
C ALA A 57 19.46 2.99 -26.72
N THR A 58 20.56 2.23 -26.62
CA THR A 58 21.80 2.65 -25.94
C THR A 58 22.84 3.23 -26.88
N GLY A 59 22.58 3.23 -28.18
CA GLY A 59 23.44 3.84 -29.18
C GLY A 59 23.50 5.37 -29.06
N PRO A 60 24.50 6.01 -29.70
CA PRO A 60 24.61 7.46 -29.68
C PRO A 60 23.44 8.12 -30.42
N SER A 61 22.79 9.08 -29.77
CA SER A 61 21.76 9.93 -30.40
C SER A 61 22.39 11.10 -31.15
N LEU A 62 21.83 11.45 -32.29
CA LEU A 62 22.24 12.62 -33.04
C LEU A 62 21.51 13.89 -32.59
N PHE A 63 20.43 13.75 -31.80
CA PHE A 63 19.52 14.84 -31.46
C PHE A 63 19.47 15.16 -29.96
N SER A 64 20.11 14.34 -29.11
CA SER A 64 20.10 14.54 -27.67
C SER A 64 21.50 14.44 -27.07
N SER A 65 21.73 15.11 -25.95
CA SER A 65 22.98 15.08 -25.19
C SER A 65 23.22 13.76 -24.44
N GLY A 66 22.20 12.89 -24.37
CA GLY A 66 22.27 11.58 -23.72
C GLY A 66 20.94 10.84 -23.79
N THR A 67 20.94 9.59 -23.33
CA THR A 67 19.76 8.72 -23.37
C THR A 67 19.50 8.07 -22.01
N ILE A 68 18.27 8.06 -21.56
CA ILE A 68 17.81 7.33 -20.37
C ILE A 68 16.96 6.15 -20.86
N VAL A 69 17.47 4.93 -20.71
CA VAL A 69 16.74 3.71 -21.08
C VAL A 69 16.09 3.14 -19.83
N VAL A 70 14.76 3.06 -19.82
CA VAL A 70 14.00 2.46 -18.72
C VAL A 70 13.52 1.09 -19.17
N ILE A 71 13.97 0.04 -18.50
CA ILE A 71 13.63 -1.35 -18.80
C ILE A 71 12.64 -1.87 -17.75
N SER A 72 11.47 -2.34 -18.19
CA SER A 72 10.49 -3.06 -17.37
C SER A 72 10.62 -4.56 -17.55
N ASN A 73 10.09 -5.35 -16.58
CA ASN A 73 10.01 -6.81 -16.64
C ASN A 73 11.38 -7.52 -16.87
N LEU A 74 12.45 -7.01 -16.25
CA LEU A 74 13.79 -7.54 -16.46
C LEU A 74 13.92 -9.05 -16.18
N GLU A 75 13.10 -9.60 -15.28
CA GLU A 75 13.03 -11.04 -14.96
C GLU A 75 12.48 -11.89 -16.12
N GLN A 76 11.91 -11.26 -17.16
CA GLN A 76 11.38 -11.92 -18.35
C GLN A 76 12.32 -11.85 -19.55
N ALA A 77 13.43 -11.10 -19.43
CA ALA A 77 14.39 -10.90 -20.51
C ALA A 77 15.00 -12.22 -21.02
N ASP A 78 15.20 -12.33 -22.34
CA ASP A 78 15.91 -13.43 -22.95
C ASP A 78 17.43 -13.37 -22.66
N GLU A 79 18.15 -14.46 -22.95
CA GLU A 79 19.59 -14.55 -22.65
C GLU A 79 20.42 -13.56 -23.48
N ASP A 80 20.06 -13.33 -24.73
CA ASP A 80 20.77 -12.43 -25.63
C ASP A 80 20.63 -10.97 -25.19
N PHE A 81 19.42 -10.56 -24.77
CA PHE A 81 19.14 -9.25 -24.18
C PHE A 81 19.95 -9.04 -22.88
N VAL A 82 19.92 -10.05 -22.01
CA VAL A 82 20.67 -10.01 -20.74
C VAL A 82 22.15 -9.88 -20.99
N GLN A 83 22.70 -10.63 -21.95
CA GLN A 83 24.13 -10.55 -22.27
C GLN A 83 24.51 -9.17 -22.80
N ALA A 84 23.71 -8.58 -23.70
CA ALA A 84 23.93 -7.23 -24.21
C ALA A 84 23.91 -6.18 -23.08
N LEU A 85 22.98 -6.31 -22.13
CA LEU A 85 22.90 -5.42 -20.95
C LEU A 85 24.10 -5.59 -20.01
N VAL A 86 24.57 -6.82 -19.78
CA VAL A 86 25.77 -7.12 -18.98
C VAL A 86 27.03 -6.53 -19.63
N ASP A 87 27.18 -6.71 -20.95
CA ASP A 87 28.33 -6.17 -21.69
C ASP A 87 28.31 -4.64 -21.68
N PHE A 88 27.15 -4.01 -21.86
CA PHE A 88 26.98 -2.56 -21.73
C PHE A 88 27.40 -2.08 -20.33
N CYS A 89 26.95 -2.78 -19.28
CA CYS A 89 27.29 -2.46 -17.90
C CYS A 89 28.80 -2.54 -17.66
N ALA A 90 29.44 -3.63 -18.05
CA ALA A 90 30.88 -3.86 -17.85
C ALA A 90 31.73 -2.82 -18.58
N ASN A 91 31.34 -2.43 -19.79
CA ASN A 91 32.07 -1.46 -20.61
C ASN A 91 31.95 -0.03 -20.07
N ASN A 92 30.83 0.32 -19.47
CA ASN A 92 30.53 1.69 -19.00
C ASN A 92 30.79 1.89 -17.49
N SER A 93 30.86 0.82 -16.68
CA SER A 93 31.08 0.93 -15.23
C SER A 93 32.39 1.55 -14.85
N LYS A 94 33.41 1.49 -15.72
CA LYS A 94 34.76 2.00 -15.51
C LYS A 94 35.02 3.37 -16.16
N SER A 95 34.07 3.86 -16.99
CA SER A 95 34.22 5.13 -17.69
C SER A 95 33.50 6.25 -16.96
N ASN A 96 34.22 7.32 -16.61
CA ASN A 96 33.67 8.53 -15.97
C ASN A 96 32.87 9.44 -16.93
N GLY A 97 32.19 8.91 -17.93
CA GLY A 97 31.54 9.78 -18.93
C GLY A 97 30.65 9.04 -19.90
N THR A 98 29.67 8.25 -19.38
CA THR A 98 28.61 7.77 -20.26
C THR A 98 27.51 8.81 -20.37
N ASN A 99 27.00 9.02 -21.57
CA ASN A 99 25.79 9.81 -21.82
C ASN A 99 24.56 8.92 -21.95
N CYS A 100 24.65 7.66 -21.51
CA CYS A 100 23.54 6.73 -21.51
C CYS A 100 23.37 6.09 -20.12
N TRP A 101 22.18 6.21 -19.54
CA TRP A 101 21.84 5.66 -18.24
C TRP A 101 20.70 4.65 -18.38
N VAL A 102 20.92 3.45 -17.87
CA VAL A 102 19.94 2.37 -17.89
C VAL A 102 19.34 2.19 -16.50
N ILE A 103 18.00 2.23 -16.40
CA ILE A 103 17.25 1.95 -15.21
C ILE A 103 16.44 0.68 -15.46
N ALA A 104 16.86 -0.44 -14.89
CA ALA A 104 16.21 -1.74 -15.09
C ALA A 104 15.39 -2.13 -13.86
N ARG A 105 14.12 -2.50 -14.07
CA ARG A 105 13.17 -2.89 -13.03
C ARG A 105 13.02 -4.40 -12.99
N HIS A 106 13.13 -4.97 -11.77
CA HIS A 106 12.99 -6.41 -11.50
C HIS A 106 12.05 -6.63 -10.31
N GLU A 107 11.10 -7.56 -10.41
CA GLU A 107 10.09 -7.85 -9.37
C GLU A 107 10.66 -8.37 -8.04
N GLY A 108 11.95 -8.73 -7.96
CA GLY A 108 12.57 -9.24 -6.73
C GLY A 108 12.26 -10.70 -6.39
N GLY A 109 11.53 -11.41 -7.24
CA GLY A 109 11.20 -12.83 -7.08
C GLY A 109 12.38 -13.77 -7.40
N VAL A 110 12.09 -15.07 -7.46
CA VAL A 110 13.09 -16.11 -7.79
C VAL A 110 13.46 -16.07 -9.26
N LYS A 111 12.46 -15.77 -10.14
CA LYS A 111 12.65 -15.67 -11.58
C LYS A 111 13.62 -14.51 -11.89
N GLY A 112 14.59 -14.73 -12.76
CA GLY A 112 15.56 -13.72 -13.15
C GLY A 112 16.57 -13.30 -12.08
N LYS A 113 16.62 -13.93 -10.90
CA LYS A 113 17.56 -13.59 -9.84
C LYS A 113 19.03 -13.68 -10.29
N SER A 114 19.33 -14.62 -11.20
CA SER A 114 20.68 -14.75 -11.80
C SER A 114 21.04 -13.51 -12.63
N ILE A 115 20.07 -12.85 -13.28
CA ILE A 115 20.29 -11.63 -14.06
C ILE A 115 20.78 -10.50 -13.14
N VAL A 116 20.09 -10.30 -12.01
CA VAL A 116 20.52 -9.30 -11.02
C VAL A 116 21.95 -9.55 -10.56
N THR A 117 22.28 -10.82 -10.25
CA THR A 117 23.65 -11.18 -9.81
C THR A 117 24.70 -10.96 -10.90
N LYS A 118 24.39 -11.26 -12.17
CA LYS A 118 25.29 -11.01 -13.30
C LYS A 118 25.55 -9.50 -13.46
N LEU A 119 24.52 -8.68 -13.38
CA LEU A 119 24.62 -7.23 -13.52
C LEU A 119 25.36 -6.57 -12.34
N GLU A 120 25.13 -7.02 -11.09
CA GLU A 120 25.90 -6.55 -9.93
C GLU A 120 27.40 -6.85 -10.10
N LYS A 121 27.75 -8.05 -10.58
CA LYS A 121 29.15 -8.41 -10.88
C LYS A 121 29.75 -7.58 -12.03
N ALA A 122 28.94 -7.14 -12.97
CA ALA A 122 29.34 -6.26 -14.06
C ALA A 122 29.48 -4.78 -13.64
N GLY A 123 29.10 -4.43 -12.41
CA GLY A 123 29.26 -3.09 -11.85
C GLY A 123 27.95 -2.26 -11.84
N ALA A 124 26.80 -2.87 -12.02
CA ALA A 124 25.52 -2.18 -11.88
C ALA A 124 25.26 -1.76 -10.42
N ASN A 125 24.71 -0.56 -10.24
CA ASN A 125 24.17 -0.13 -8.96
C ASN A 125 22.84 -0.83 -8.69
N LYS A 126 22.56 -1.16 -7.41
CA LYS A 126 21.32 -1.81 -7.01
C LYS A 126 20.57 -0.97 -5.99
N ILE A 127 19.31 -0.72 -6.28
CA ILE A 127 18.33 -0.15 -5.35
C ILE A 127 17.40 -1.27 -4.94
N THR A 128 17.41 -1.63 -3.65
CA THR A 128 16.50 -2.62 -3.10
C THR A 128 15.24 -1.94 -2.59
N VAL A 129 14.09 -2.33 -3.12
CA VAL A 129 12.77 -1.85 -2.70
C VAL A 129 12.37 -2.55 -1.41
N PRO A 130 11.95 -1.82 -0.36
CA PRO A 130 11.53 -2.43 0.89
C PRO A 130 10.27 -3.27 0.71
N ASP A 131 10.16 -4.34 1.49
CA ASP A 131 8.97 -5.19 1.55
C ASP A 131 7.97 -4.60 2.57
N LEU A 132 6.80 -4.17 2.08
CA LEU A 132 5.72 -3.60 2.90
C LEU A 132 4.72 -4.64 3.42
N LYS A 133 5.11 -5.92 3.52
CA LYS A 133 4.22 -6.98 4.06
C LYS A 133 3.91 -6.79 5.55
N LYS A 134 4.83 -6.18 6.30
CA LYS A 134 4.64 -5.92 7.73
C LYS A 134 4.00 -4.56 7.97
N ASP A 135 3.12 -4.47 8.96
CA ASP A 135 2.43 -3.22 9.30
C ASP A 135 3.38 -2.12 9.76
N ASP A 136 4.46 -2.46 10.48
CA ASP A 136 5.48 -1.48 10.87
C ASP A 136 6.18 -0.88 9.64
N ALA A 137 6.44 -1.68 8.60
CA ALA A 137 7.03 -1.18 7.36
C ALA A 137 6.05 -0.25 6.62
N ARG A 138 4.75 -0.58 6.60
CA ARG A 138 3.69 0.28 6.05
C ARG A 138 3.54 1.58 6.82
N LEU A 139 3.60 1.51 8.15
CA LEU A 139 3.53 2.69 9.01
C LEU A 139 4.69 3.65 8.73
N ASN A 140 5.92 3.12 8.68
CA ASN A 140 7.10 3.90 8.33
C ASN A 140 7.01 4.47 6.90
N PHE A 141 6.45 3.72 5.97
CA PHE A 141 6.21 4.21 4.61
C PHE A 141 5.23 5.38 4.59
N VAL A 142 4.07 5.27 5.28
CA VAL A 142 3.10 6.37 5.40
C VAL A 142 3.77 7.61 5.99
N ILE A 143 4.51 7.48 7.10
CA ILE A 143 5.23 8.61 7.71
C ILE A 143 6.19 9.25 6.71
N SER A 144 6.97 8.44 5.98
CA SER A 144 7.94 8.92 4.99
C SER A 144 7.29 9.69 3.83
N LEU A 145 6.04 9.36 3.47
CA LEU A 145 5.29 10.08 2.43
C LEU A 145 4.93 11.51 2.87
N PHE A 146 4.56 11.71 4.14
CA PHE A 146 4.33 13.05 4.70
C PHE A 146 5.64 13.83 4.83
N GLU A 147 6.72 13.21 5.32
CA GLU A 147 8.04 13.84 5.43
C GLU A 147 8.58 14.34 4.08
N ARG A 148 8.40 13.58 3.00
CA ARG A 148 8.77 13.99 1.62
C ARG A 148 8.06 15.27 1.16
N GLN A 149 6.90 15.57 1.72
CA GLN A 149 6.12 16.78 1.45
C GLN A 149 6.33 17.86 2.52
N ASN A 150 7.35 17.72 3.38
CA ASN A 150 7.62 18.59 4.52
C ASN A 150 6.44 18.71 5.49
N ARG A 151 5.68 17.63 5.64
CA ARG A 151 4.51 17.52 6.50
C ARG A 151 4.74 16.44 7.56
N SER A 152 3.94 16.45 8.60
CA SER A 152 3.92 15.42 9.63
C SER A 152 2.52 14.86 9.82
N ILE A 153 2.43 13.66 10.39
CA ILE A 153 1.18 12.98 10.69
C ILE A 153 1.24 12.42 12.11
N GLU A 154 0.13 12.47 12.85
CA GLU A 154 0.05 11.83 14.15
C GLU A 154 0.21 10.31 14.03
N PRO A 155 0.93 9.62 14.93
CA PRO A 155 1.10 8.17 14.89
C PRO A 155 -0.23 7.40 14.85
N MET A 156 -1.27 7.91 15.52
CA MET A 156 -2.61 7.33 15.51
C MET A 156 -3.29 7.48 14.15
N ALA A 157 -3.11 8.61 13.48
CA ALA A 157 -3.62 8.88 12.14
C ALA A 157 -2.94 7.98 11.10
N ALA A 158 -1.62 7.85 11.16
CA ALA A 158 -0.85 6.96 10.29
C ALA A 158 -1.26 5.49 10.48
N GLY A 159 -1.43 5.04 11.73
CA GLY A 159 -1.94 3.70 12.04
C GLY A 159 -3.34 3.45 11.46
N ARG A 160 -4.22 4.46 11.50
CA ARG A 160 -5.57 4.39 10.92
C ARG A 160 -5.54 4.20 9.40
N ILE A 161 -4.67 4.94 8.70
CA ILE A 161 -4.49 4.79 7.25
C ILE A 161 -4.04 3.36 6.91
N VAL A 162 -3.05 2.84 7.63
CA VAL A 162 -2.54 1.47 7.41
C VAL A 162 -3.59 0.40 7.73
N GLU A 163 -4.39 0.58 8.79
CA GLU A 163 -5.49 -0.34 9.13
C GLU A 163 -6.51 -0.45 8.00
N VAL A 164 -6.89 0.69 7.43
CA VAL A 164 -7.95 0.77 6.44
C VAL A 164 -7.51 0.27 5.06
N LEU A 165 -6.36 0.75 4.58
CA LEU A 165 -5.90 0.45 3.22
C LEU A 165 -5.01 -0.81 3.15
N GLY A 166 -4.49 -1.27 4.27
CA GLY A 166 -3.74 -2.52 4.37
C GLY A 166 -2.52 -2.56 3.44
N GLY A 167 -2.46 -3.56 2.57
CA GLY A 167 -1.34 -3.80 1.66
C GLY A 167 -1.42 -3.10 0.30
N LYS A 168 -2.35 -2.19 0.12
CA LYS A 168 -2.53 -1.45 -1.15
C LYS A 168 -1.64 -0.20 -1.16
N THR A 169 -0.38 -0.38 -1.51
CA THR A 169 0.68 0.64 -1.40
C THR A 169 0.41 1.88 -2.26
N ASP A 170 -0.16 1.67 -3.44
CA ASP A 170 -0.60 2.73 -4.36
C ASP A 170 -1.70 3.61 -3.73
N GLN A 171 -2.69 2.98 -3.10
CA GLN A 171 -3.77 3.69 -2.42
C GLN A 171 -3.28 4.41 -1.15
N LEU A 172 -2.35 3.81 -0.40
CA LEU A 172 -1.68 4.48 0.72
C LEU A 172 -1.01 5.78 0.26
N ALA A 173 -0.25 5.70 -0.84
CA ALA A 173 0.46 6.87 -1.37
C ALA A 173 -0.49 7.93 -1.92
N ALA A 174 -1.53 7.52 -2.65
CA ALA A 174 -2.54 8.43 -3.19
C ALA A 174 -3.27 9.17 -2.06
N LEU A 175 -3.73 8.44 -1.02
CA LEU A 175 -4.41 9.04 0.13
C LEU A 175 -3.50 10.02 0.88
N CYS A 176 -2.23 9.66 1.15
CA CYS A 176 -1.29 10.55 1.83
C CYS A 176 -1.07 11.85 1.04
N SER A 177 -0.91 11.75 -0.28
CA SER A 177 -0.76 12.92 -1.15
C SER A 177 -2.00 13.80 -1.12
N GLN A 178 -3.18 13.21 -1.15
CA GLN A 178 -4.44 13.93 -1.14
C GLN A 178 -4.70 14.61 0.20
N LEU A 179 -4.41 13.95 1.33
CA LEU A 179 -4.48 14.59 2.65
C LEU A 179 -3.55 15.79 2.77
N CYS A 180 -2.36 15.71 2.19
CA CYS A 180 -1.43 16.85 2.17
C CYS A 180 -1.92 18.01 1.29
N PHE A 181 -2.65 17.71 0.22
CA PHE A 181 -3.20 18.70 -0.70
C PHE A 181 -4.46 19.38 -0.14
N ASP A 182 -5.37 18.61 0.45
CA ASP A 182 -6.70 19.08 0.87
C ASP A 182 -6.69 19.78 2.24
N PHE A 183 -5.67 19.54 3.09
CA PHE A 183 -5.60 20.07 4.45
C PHE A 183 -4.28 20.77 4.75
N ASP A 184 -4.34 21.98 5.28
CA ASP A 184 -3.17 22.77 5.69
C ASP A 184 -2.64 22.41 7.09
N ASN A 185 -3.37 21.58 7.84
CA ASN A 185 -3.01 21.20 9.20
C ASN A 185 -1.68 20.42 9.25
N ASN A 186 -0.80 20.82 10.17
CA ASN A 186 0.47 20.12 10.42
C ASN A 186 0.72 20.02 11.94
N PRO A 187 0.66 18.83 12.54
CA PRO A 187 0.47 17.50 11.91
C PRO A 187 -0.95 17.23 11.39
N ILE A 188 -1.07 16.30 10.43
CA ILE A 188 -2.35 15.71 10.06
C ILE A 188 -2.84 14.86 11.24
N THR A 189 -4.03 15.16 11.74
CA THR A 189 -4.60 14.53 12.94
C THR A 189 -5.47 13.33 12.59
N LEU A 190 -5.71 12.45 13.57
CA LEU A 190 -6.65 11.33 13.44
C LEU A 190 -8.05 11.81 13.03
N LYS A 191 -8.51 12.95 13.54
CA LYS A 191 -9.83 13.52 13.19
C LYS A 191 -9.94 13.85 11.70
N ILE A 192 -8.88 14.42 11.11
CA ILE A 192 -8.83 14.74 9.67
C ILE A 192 -8.87 13.45 8.85
N VAL A 193 -8.06 12.46 9.22
CA VAL A 193 -8.04 11.15 8.53
C VAL A 193 -9.42 10.49 8.60
N ASP A 194 -10.05 10.42 9.76
CA ASP A 194 -11.38 9.84 9.91
C ASP A 194 -12.44 10.62 9.11
N GLN A 195 -12.37 11.95 9.08
CA GLN A 195 -13.28 12.79 8.28
C GLN A 195 -13.11 12.52 6.78
N TYR A 196 -11.87 12.41 6.31
CA TYR A 196 -11.58 12.11 4.91
C TYR A 196 -12.04 10.71 4.52
N LEU A 197 -11.71 9.72 5.35
CA LEU A 197 -12.04 8.33 5.10
C LEU A 197 -13.56 8.05 5.14
N THR A 198 -14.35 8.84 5.88
CA THR A 198 -15.83 8.74 5.85
C THR A 198 -16.44 9.17 4.52
N SER A 199 -15.70 9.89 3.69
CA SER A 199 -16.14 10.29 2.35
C SER A 199 -15.91 9.20 1.30
N ASP A 200 -15.12 8.15 1.62
CA ASP A 200 -14.82 7.03 0.73
C ASP A 200 -15.78 5.84 1.03
N PRO A 201 -16.59 5.39 0.06
CA PRO A 201 -17.50 4.27 0.23
C PRO A 201 -16.83 2.96 0.71
N GLN A 202 -15.59 2.70 0.29
CA GLN A 202 -14.86 1.48 0.69
C GLN A 202 -14.41 1.52 2.16
N VAL A 203 -14.25 2.70 2.72
CA VAL A 203 -13.76 2.92 4.09
C VAL A 203 -14.88 3.02 5.10
N THR A 204 -16.08 3.38 4.65
CA THR A 204 -17.27 3.58 5.49
C THR A 204 -17.61 2.34 6.32
N GLY A 205 -17.33 1.13 5.82
CA GLY A 205 -17.57 -0.12 6.56
C GLY A 205 -16.79 -0.22 7.87
N PHE A 206 -15.54 0.18 7.88
CA PHE A 206 -14.71 0.19 9.11
C PHE A 206 -15.18 1.25 10.10
N PHE A 207 -15.56 2.44 9.60
CA PHE A 207 -16.11 3.50 10.44
C PHE A 207 -17.42 3.08 11.10
N VAL A 208 -18.34 2.46 10.35
CA VAL A 208 -19.60 1.89 10.88
C VAL A 208 -19.30 0.88 11.99
N ALA A 209 -18.34 -0.03 11.75
CA ALA A 209 -17.97 -1.07 12.69
C ALA A 209 -17.34 -0.50 13.98
N ASP A 210 -16.50 0.54 13.85
CA ASP A 210 -15.89 1.22 14.99
C ASP A 210 -16.94 1.92 15.84
N LYS A 211 -17.85 2.69 15.23
CA LYS A 211 -18.92 3.39 15.96
C LYS A 211 -19.86 2.40 16.65
N ALA A 212 -20.20 1.31 16.00
CA ALA A 212 -20.98 0.24 16.62
C ALA A 212 -20.23 -0.37 17.82
N ALA A 213 -18.96 -0.73 17.69
CA ALA A 213 -18.17 -1.31 18.77
C ALA A 213 -17.99 -0.35 19.96
N GLN A 214 -17.90 0.97 19.71
CA GLN A 214 -17.87 2.03 20.73
C GLN A 214 -19.23 2.25 21.45
N GLY A 215 -20.29 1.60 20.99
CA GLY A 215 -21.65 1.77 21.57
C GLY A 215 -22.42 2.95 20.99
N ASN A 216 -21.93 3.59 19.92
CA ASN A 216 -22.57 4.74 19.27
C ASN A 216 -23.44 4.28 18.09
N ALA A 217 -24.57 3.62 18.41
CA ALA A 217 -25.52 3.14 17.41
C ALA A 217 -26.04 4.24 16.46
N PRO A 218 -26.42 5.45 16.92
CA PRO A 218 -26.93 6.48 16.03
C PRO A 218 -25.94 6.88 14.93
N GLN A 219 -24.68 7.12 15.29
CA GLN A 219 -23.64 7.46 14.31
C GLN A 219 -23.31 6.29 13.38
N ALA A 220 -23.29 5.06 13.89
CA ALA A 220 -23.06 3.88 13.07
C ALA A 220 -24.17 3.67 12.04
N ILE A 221 -25.46 3.82 12.44
CA ILE A 221 -26.60 3.69 11.54
C ILE A 221 -26.62 4.79 10.49
N LEU A 222 -26.36 6.05 10.89
CA LEU A 222 -26.31 7.16 9.94
C LEU A 222 -25.21 6.94 8.88
N ALA A 223 -24.02 6.52 9.32
CA ALA A 223 -22.92 6.21 8.41
C ALA A 223 -23.25 5.02 7.49
N ALA A 224 -23.91 3.98 8.00
CA ALA A 224 -24.32 2.84 7.19
C ALA A 224 -25.33 3.24 6.11
N ARG A 225 -26.34 4.05 6.45
CA ARG A 225 -27.32 4.59 5.48
C ARG A 225 -26.66 5.44 4.41
N THR A 226 -25.72 6.32 4.81
CA THR A 226 -24.94 7.14 3.87
C THR A 226 -24.14 6.26 2.91
N ALA A 227 -23.49 5.20 3.41
CA ALA A 227 -22.76 4.26 2.59
C ALA A 227 -23.66 3.55 1.56
N ILE A 228 -24.82 3.08 1.97
CA ILE A 228 -25.80 2.42 1.08
C ILE A 228 -26.27 3.39 -0.01
N LEU A 229 -26.57 4.64 0.35
CA LEU A 229 -26.93 5.69 -0.62
C LEU A 229 -25.81 5.97 -1.63
N GLN A 230 -24.56 5.77 -1.24
CA GLN A 230 -23.38 5.89 -2.11
C GLN A 230 -23.08 4.60 -2.91
N GLY A 231 -23.94 3.57 -2.81
CA GLY A 231 -23.81 2.33 -3.57
C GLY A 231 -22.99 1.22 -2.90
N VAL A 232 -22.68 1.36 -1.60
CA VAL A 232 -22.00 0.26 -0.86
C VAL A 232 -23.01 -0.83 -0.57
N ASP A 233 -22.68 -2.07 -0.93
CA ASP A 233 -23.48 -3.24 -0.64
C ASP A 233 -23.59 -3.49 0.88
N PRO A 234 -24.81 -3.68 1.45
CA PRO A 234 -25.01 -4.06 2.84
C PRO A 234 -24.19 -5.28 3.30
N ILE A 235 -23.95 -6.25 2.42
CA ILE A 235 -23.07 -7.42 2.69
C ILE A 235 -21.64 -6.98 3.06
N ALA A 236 -21.10 -5.97 2.37
CA ALA A 236 -19.76 -5.45 2.66
C ALA A 236 -19.71 -4.83 4.06
N LEU A 237 -20.74 -4.11 4.48
CA LEU A 237 -20.85 -3.52 5.82
C LEU A 237 -21.00 -4.61 6.91
N ILE A 238 -21.76 -5.66 6.66
CA ILE A 238 -21.85 -6.82 7.57
C ILE A 238 -20.47 -7.52 7.67
N GLY A 239 -19.75 -7.65 6.57
CA GLY A 239 -18.38 -8.17 6.54
C GLY A 239 -17.45 -7.37 7.44
N ALA A 240 -17.50 -6.04 7.37
CA ALA A 240 -16.69 -5.14 8.20
C ALA A 240 -17.04 -5.28 9.71
N LEU A 241 -18.33 -5.34 10.04
CA LEU A 241 -18.81 -5.61 11.41
C LEU A 241 -18.27 -6.96 11.93
N ALA A 242 -18.31 -8.01 11.09
CA ALA A 242 -17.81 -9.33 11.46
C ALA A 242 -16.29 -9.33 11.70
N VAL A 243 -15.52 -8.60 10.88
CA VAL A 243 -14.07 -8.41 11.10
C VAL A 243 -13.81 -7.73 12.42
N LYS A 244 -14.51 -6.63 12.74
CA LYS A 244 -14.37 -5.91 14.01
C LYS A 244 -14.70 -6.80 15.21
N MET A 245 -15.78 -7.58 15.13
CA MET A 245 -16.14 -8.53 16.19
C MET A 245 -15.08 -9.61 16.40
N ARG A 246 -14.46 -10.12 15.35
CA ARG A 246 -13.32 -11.06 15.47
C ARG A 246 -12.13 -10.43 16.19
N ILE A 247 -11.81 -9.15 15.88
CA ILE A 247 -10.72 -8.43 16.55
C ILE A 247 -11.03 -8.25 18.03
N ILE A 248 -12.25 -7.84 18.40
CA ILE A 248 -12.70 -7.71 19.81
C ILE A 248 -12.58 -9.05 20.53
N THR A 249 -13.05 -10.13 19.93
CA THR A 249 -12.97 -11.47 20.53
C THR A 249 -11.51 -11.88 20.80
N LYS A 250 -10.62 -11.65 19.84
CA LYS A 250 -9.18 -11.93 20.01
C LYS A 250 -8.54 -11.02 21.06
N ALA A 251 -8.94 -9.75 21.13
CA ALA A 251 -8.46 -8.83 22.15
C ALA A 251 -8.87 -9.27 23.56
N ILE A 252 -10.07 -9.81 23.74
CA ILE A 252 -10.53 -10.41 25.00
C ILE A 252 -9.69 -11.64 25.34
N ALA A 253 -9.45 -12.52 24.36
CA ALA A 253 -8.64 -13.72 24.59
C ALA A 253 -7.19 -13.39 24.98
N VAL A 254 -6.59 -12.35 24.38
CA VAL A 254 -5.27 -11.85 24.78
C VAL A 254 -5.31 -11.25 26.19
N LYS A 255 -6.32 -10.40 26.50
CA LYS A 255 -6.49 -9.81 27.84
C LYS A 255 -6.63 -10.86 28.94
N ASN A 256 -7.34 -11.95 28.63
CA ASN A 256 -7.57 -13.06 29.58
C ASN A 256 -6.41 -14.07 29.61
N GLY A 257 -5.32 -13.83 28.88
CA GLY A 257 -4.16 -14.72 28.83
C GLY A 257 -4.39 -16.06 28.11
N GLN A 258 -5.50 -16.20 27.38
CA GLN A 258 -5.83 -17.41 26.62
C GLN A 258 -4.97 -17.59 25.38
N ILE A 259 -4.56 -16.48 24.75
CA ILE A 259 -3.63 -16.46 23.63
C ILE A 259 -2.62 -15.31 23.81
N SER A 260 -1.43 -15.46 23.23
CA SER A 260 -0.45 -14.36 23.19
C SER A 260 -0.76 -13.36 22.06
N THR A 261 -0.23 -12.15 22.16
CA THR A 261 -0.38 -11.11 21.10
C THR A 261 0.03 -11.61 19.72
N PRO A 262 1.17 -12.32 19.52
CA PRO A 262 1.52 -12.87 18.22
C PRO A 262 0.55 -13.95 17.71
N GLN A 263 -0.02 -14.76 18.61
CA GLN A 263 -1.00 -15.80 18.26
C GLN A 263 -2.34 -15.22 17.81
N ALA A 264 -2.67 -14.01 18.23
CA ALA A 264 -3.90 -13.33 17.80
C ALA A 264 -3.93 -13.09 16.28
N LYS A 265 -2.76 -12.98 15.63
CA LYS A 265 -2.63 -12.69 14.17
C LYS A 265 -3.53 -11.52 13.75
N VAL A 266 -3.50 -10.45 14.51
CA VAL A 266 -4.20 -9.19 14.28
C VAL A 266 -3.17 -8.10 14.21
N ASN A 267 -3.40 -7.09 13.37
CA ASN A 267 -2.60 -5.89 13.34
C ASN A 267 -2.43 -5.34 14.78
N PRO A 268 -1.19 -5.08 15.26
CA PRO A 268 -0.93 -4.64 16.63
C PRO A 268 -1.68 -3.36 17.00
N TRP A 269 -1.84 -2.44 16.05
CA TRP A 269 -2.57 -1.19 16.27
C TRP A 269 -4.07 -1.45 16.43
N ALA A 270 -4.69 -2.26 15.53
CA ALA A 270 -6.10 -2.63 15.62
C ALA A 270 -6.41 -3.39 16.93
N LEU A 271 -5.49 -4.27 17.36
CA LEU A 271 -5.59 -4.97 18.63
C LEU A 271 -5.54 -3.98 19.82
N LYS A 272 -4.62 -3.01 19.78
CA LYS A 272 -4.49 -1.97 20.82
C LYS A 272 -5.75 -1.10 20.90
N MET A 273 -6.33 -0.74 19.77
CA MET A 273 -7.60 0.00 19.72
C MET A 273 -8.74 -0.83 20.28
N ALA A 274 -8.87 -2.08 19.86
CA ALA A 274 -9.90 -2.98 20.37
C ALA A 274 -9.80 -3.18 21.91
N MET A 275 -8.58 -3.24 22.45
CA MET A 275 -8.37 -3.35 23.90
C MET A 275 -8.92 -2.16 24.70
N ARG A 276 -9.02 -0.96 24.11
CA ARG A 276 -9.65 0.21 24.75
C ARG A 276 -11.17 0.08 24.84
N ASP A 277 -11.78 -0.61 23.87
CA ASP A 277 -13.22 -0.73 23.72
C ASP A 277 -13.81 -2.00 24.40
N LEU A 278 -12.98 -2.75 25.17
CA LEU A 278 -13.40 -4.01 25.80
C LEU A 278 -14.36 -3.86 26.98
N GLY A 279 -14.55 -2.64 27.50
CA GLY A 279 -15.43 -2.41 28.63
C GLY A 279 -16.86 -2.90 28.35
N GLY A 280 -17.38 -3.82 29.20
CA GLY A 280 -18.75 -4.31 29.12
C GLY A 280 -19.03 -5.42 28.13
N TRP A 281 -18.03 -5.92 27.38
CA TRP A 281 -18.16 -7.14 26.60
C TRP A 281 -18.05 -8.38 27.48
N ASN A 282 -18.90 -9.38 27.18
CA ASN A 282 -18.84 -10.71 27.78
C ASN A 282 -19.08 -11.78 26.72
N GLU A 283 -18.79 -13.02 27.06
CA GLU A 283 -18.87 -14.16 26.11
C GLU A 283 -20.27 -14.35 25.52
N ASN A 284 -21.30 -14.21 26.34
CA ASN A 284 -22.68 -14.35 25.88
C ASN A 284 -23.07 -13.24 24.88
N GLY A 285 -22.66 -12.01 25.15
CA GLY A 285 -22.89 -10.87 24.25
C GLY A 285 -22.19 -11.07 22.89
N ILE A 286 -20.94 -11.51 22.92
CA ILE A 286 -20.17 -11.84 21.69
C ILE A 286 -20.91 -12.94 20.90
N ARG A 287 -21.33 -14.02 21.55
CA ARG A 287 -22.06 -15.10 20.91
C ARG A 287 -23.36 -14.61 20.25
N ARG A 288 -24.12 -13.74 20.92
CA ARG A 288 -25.34 -13.13 20.34
C ARG A 288 -25.02 -12.27 19.14
N CYS A 289 -23.98 -11.44 19.19
CA CYS A 289 -23.55 -10.62 18.07
C CYS A 289 -23.18 -11.48 16.85
N PHE A 290 -22.42 -12.57 17.02
CA PHE A 290 -22.09 -13.46 15.89
C PHE A 290 -23.32 -14.17 15.32
N LYS A 291 -24.27 -14.59 16.16
CA LYS A 291 -25.56 -15.15 15.68
C LYS A 291 -26.34 -14.12 14.86
N CYS A 292 -26.38 -12.86 15.33
CA CYS A 292 -27.07 -11.79 14.62
C CYS A 292 -26.37 -11.49 13.28
N LEU A 293 -25.03 -11.46 13.24
CA LEU A 293 -24.25 -11.24 12.01
C LEU A 293 -24.49 -12.38 11.01
N ALA A 294 -24.47 -13.65 11.44
CA ALA A 294 -24.77 -14.78 10.56
C ALA A 294 -26.18 -14.71 9.97
N TRP A 295 -27.18 -14.38 10.80
CA TRP A 295 -28.54 -14.15 10.34
C TRP A 295 -28.62 -13.01 9.33
N ALA A 296 -27.95 -11.89 9.57
CA ALA A 296 -27.98 -10.74 8.65
C ALA A 296 -27.27 -11.03 7.33
N ASP A 297 -26.16 -11.79 7.35
CA ASP A 297 -25.49 -12.25 6.14
C ASP A 297 -26.42 -13.10 5.26
N GLU A 298 -27.19 -14.03 5.89
CA GLU A 298 -28.19 -14.83 5.20
C GLU A 298 -29.30 -13.97 4.60
N GLN A 299 -29.82 -12.99 5.36
CA GLN A 299 -30.85 -12.07 4.88
C GLN A 299 -30.39 -11.27 3.65
N CYS A 300 -29.16 -10.77 3.66
CA CYS A 300 -28.61 -10.01 2.55
C CYS A 300 -28.31 -10.86 1.30
N LYS A 301 -28.11 -12.18 1.45
CA LYS A 301 -27.84 -13.09 0.32
C LYS A 301 -29.08 -13.65 -0.37
N GLY A 302 -30.25 -13.17 -0.07
CA GLY A 302 -31.49 -13.57 -0.75
C GLY A 302 -32.57 -14.12 0.17
N GLY A 303 -32.38 -14.04 1.48
CA GLY A 303 -33.32 -14.57 2.47
C GLY A 303 -34.51 -13.65 2.78
N ALA A 304 -34.45 -12.35 2.48
CA ALA A 304 -35.54 -11.44 2.83
C ALA A 304 -35.53 -10.12 2.05
N SER A 305 -36.65 -9.43 2.13
CA SER A 305 -36.91 -8.17 1.45
C SER A 305 -36.28 -6.92 2.08
N ASN A 306 -35.45 -7.02 3.15
CA ASN A 306 -34.91 -5.84 3.83
C ASN A 306 -33.53 -6.03 4.42
N ALA A 307 -32.52 -5.97 3.54
CA ALA A 307 -31.10 -6.00 3.91
C ALA A 307 -30.70 -4.86 4.86
N ASP A 308 -31.28 -3.67 4.68
CA ASP A 308 -31.01 -2.49 5.50
C ASP A 308 -31.45 -2.70 6.95
N TYR A 309 -32.64 -3.29 7.16
CA TYR A 309 -33.09 -3.63 8.49
C TYR A 309 -32.19 -4.66 9.17
N ALA A 310 -31.74 -5.67 8.44
CA ALA A 310 -30.84 -6.70 8.98
C ALA A 310 -29.50 -6.08 9.43
N LEU A 311 -28.95 -5.18 8.63
CA LEU A 311 -27.74 -4.43 8.95
C LEU A 311 -27.94 -3.54 10.19
N GLU A 312 -28.99 -2.72 10.23
CA GLU A 312 -29.29 -1.83 11.36
C GLU A 312 -29.49 -2.60 12.68
N LYS A 313 -30.19 -3.74 12.62
CA LYS A 313 -30.34 -4.65 13.76
C LYS A 313 -28.98 -5.18 14.26
N CYS A 314 -28.06 -5.55 13.36
CA CYS A 314 -26.70 -5.96 13.74
C CYS A 314 -25.93 -4.82 14.38
N ILE A 315 -25.99 -3.61 13.82
CA ILE A 315 -25.37 -2.42 14.39
C ILE A 315 -25.87 -2.20 15.82
N GLY A 316 -27.20 -2.22 16.03
CA GLY A 316 -27.82 -2.07 17.36
C GLY A 316 -27.37 -3.15 18.34
N MET A 317 -27.37 -4.43 17.91
CA MET A 317 -26.90 -5.56 18.73
C MET A 317 -25.43 -5.40 19.16
N ILE A 318 -24.56 -4.97 18.27
CA ILE A 318 -23.15 -4.74 18.57
C ILE A 318 -22.99 -3.54 19.50
N ALA A 319 -23.70 -2.43 19.26
CA ALA A 319 -23.61 -1.23 20.07
C ALA A 319 -24.08 -1.48 21.52
N CYS A 320 -25.08 -2.34 21.72
CA CYS A 320 -25.50 -2.79 23.03
C CYS A 320 -24.67 -3.94 23.60
N ARG A 321 -23.60 -4.35 22.91
CA ARG A 321 -22.70 -5.44 23.33
C ARG A 321 -23.44 -6.76 23.58
N GLY A 322 -24.45 -7.04 22.75
CA GLY A 322 -25.28 -8.24 22.84
C GLY A 322 -26.17 -8.32 24.07
N ARG A 323 -26.55 -7.19 24.67
CA ARG A 323 -27.33 -7.13 25.93
C ARG A 323 -28.86 -7.03 25.70
N TYR A 324 -29.35 -7.29 24.50
CA TYR A 324 -30.77 -7.41 24.23
C TYR A 324 -31.29 -8.79 24.62
#